data_103d3ab17f39b79072ec31b4425cd4de
#
_entry.id   103d3ab17f39b79072ec31b4425cd4de
#
_cell.length_a   1.000
_cell.length_b   1.000
_cell.length_c   1.000
_cell.angle_alpha   90.00
_cell.angle_beta   90.00
_cell.angle_gamma   90.00
#
_symmetry.space_group_name_H-M   'P 1'
#
loop_
_entity.id
_entity.type
_entity.pdbx_description
1 polymer ?
#
loop_
_entity_poly.entity_id
_entity_poly.type
_entity_poly.pdbx_seq_one_letter_code
_entity_poly.pdbx_strand_id
1 'polypeptide(L)'
;MSPNRSLCLTVMLVTVSLGSVNAQRRFDQRLPPPRDLQFYEPRNKLEELEGMVETVLIKGRTYVGTLRMQMGWARVEATEIRNTRSSTRASGVVITLIPNDANATSPEIRSAIDYEEIDPLVKAMDMMVKADDSVTKLTHFEIRYRTRGDFETMIVKQISGSVIVSIEGGFFERTRFFLTPDELTKLRWLIAQAREKLDEIK
;
A
#
# COMPACT_ATOMS: atom_id res chain seq x y z
N MET A 1 25.70 -94.56 7.23
CA MET A 1 25.81 -94.72 5.77
C MET A 1 25.21 -93.49 5.14
N SER A 2 26.08 -92.62 4.63
CA SER A 2 25.72 -91.37 3.87
C SER A 2 25.33 -91.78 2.47
N PRO A 3 24.62 -90.88 1.72
CA PRO A 3 25.37 -90.07 0.81
C PRO A 3 24.96 -88.57 0.75
N ASN A 4 25.98 -87.76 0.52
CA ASN A 4 26.01 -86.40 0.08
C ASN A 4 25.13 -86.09 -1.10
N ARG A 5 24.30 -85.07 -1.04
CA ARG A 5 23.77 -84.43 -2.23
C ARG A 5 24.29 -82.98 -2.22
N SER A 6 25.26 -82.75 -3.11
CA SER A 6 25.79 -81.49 -3.49
C SER A 6 24.69 -80.65 -4.19
N LEU A 7 24.34 -79.53 -3.61
CA LEU A 7 23.37 -78.63 -4.24
C LEU A 7 24.19 -77.50 -4.87
N CYS A 8 24.30 -77.53 -6.18
CA CYS A 8 24.86 -76.46 -6.98
C CYS A 8 23.96 -75.23 -6.92
N LEU A 9 24.41 -74.21 -6.20
CA LEU A 9 23.69 -72.92 -6.15
C LEU A 9 24.20 -72.05 -7.31
N THR A 10 23.41 -71.94 -8.35
CA THR A 10 23.65 -71.07 -9.51
C THR A 10 23.30 -69.64 -9.08
N VAL A 11 24.28 -68.83 -8.80
CA VAL A 11 24.13 -67.42 -8.52
C VAL A 11 23.91 -66.70 -9.83
N MET A 12 22.69 -66.30 -10.08
CA MET A 12 22.31 -65.48 -11.22
C MET A 12 22.67 -64.01 -10.86
N LEU A 13 23.72 -63.48 -11.41
CA LEU A 13 24.16 -62.11 -11.26
C LEU A 13 23.27 -61.25 -12.14
N VAL A 14 22.24 -60.58 -11.54
CA VAL A 14 21.45 -59.57 -12.21
C VAL A 14 22.19 -58.26 -12.15
N THR A 15 22.85 -57.86 -13.21
CA THR A 15 23.46 -56.52 -13.33
C THR A 15 22.35 -55.54 -13.63
N VAL A 16 21.90 -54.81 -12.59
CA VAL A 16 21.05 -53.65 -12.74
C VAL A 16 21.91 -52.50 -13.23
N SER A 17 21.85 -52.17 -14.51
CA SER A 17 22.43 -50.98 -15.08
C SER A 17 21.62 -49.76 -14.59
N LEU A 18 22.14 -49.08 -13.58
CA LEU A 18 21.69 -47.74 -13.16
C LEU A 18 21.98 -46.76 -14.29
N GLY A 19 21.02 -46.66 -15.19
CA GLY A 19 20.98 -45.54 -16.15
C GLY A 19 20.86 -44.25 -15.38
N SER A 20 21.97 -43.49 -15.27
CA SER A 20 21.98 -42.12 -14.79
C SER A 20 21.14 -41.27 -15.73
N VAL A 21 19.86 -41.11 -15.44
CA VAL A 21 19.03 -40.09 -16.07
C VAL A 21 19.48 -38.76 -15.49
N ASN A 22 20.49 -38.18 -16.12
CA ASN A 22 20.80 -36.76 -15.95
C ASN A 22 19.61 -35.95 -16.50
N ALA A 23 18.57 -35.85 -15.68
CA ALA A 23 17.56 -34.82 -15.84
C ALA A 23 18.22 -33.48 -15.49
N GLN A 24 19.06 -32.98 -16.39
CA GLN A 24 19.33 -31.55 -16.46
C GLN A 24 18.00 -30.88 -16.75
N ARG A 25 17.23 -30.62 -15.67
CA ARG A 25 16.26 -29.54 -15.69
C ARG A 25 17.08 -28.29 -15.98
N ARG A 26 17.18 -27.93 -17.25
CA ARG A 26 17.44 -26.56 -17.63
C ARG A 26 16.33 -25.78 -16.94
N PHE A 27 16.64 -25.22 -15.79
CA PHE A 27 15.93 -24.05 -15.30
C PHE A 27 16.11 -23.01 -16.41
N ASP A 28 15.18 -23.01 -17.35
CA ASP A 28 14.96 -21.89 -18.23
C ASP A 28 14.48 -20.77 -17.30
N GLN A 29 15.41 -20.20 -16.55
CA GLN A 29 15.26 -18.93 -15.88
C GLN A 29 15.15 -17.89 -16.99
N ARG A 30 14.05 -17.94 -17.72
CA ARG A 30 13.53 -16.71 -18.31
C ARG A 30 13.24 -15.84 -17.11
N LEU A 31 14.20 -15.01 -16.79
CA LEU A 31 13.92 -13.84 -15.95
C LEU A 31 12.59 -13.31 -16.47
N PRO A 32 11.57 -13.14 -15.62
CA PRO A 32 10.35 -12.48 -16.05
C PRO A 32 10.83 -11.23 -16.81
N PRO A 33 10.25 -10.94 -17.99
CA PRO A 33 10.63 -9.77 -18.75
C PRO A 33 10.75 -8.63 -17.75
N PRO A 34 11.81 -7.79 -17.83
CA PRO A 34 11.95 -6.67 -16.92
C PRO A 34 10.56 -6.04 -16.90
N ARG A 35 9.92 -6.00 -15.70
CA ARG A 35 8.64 -5.32 -15.56
C ARG A 35 8.88 -4.02 -16.26
N ASP A 36 8.18 -3.81 -17.38
CA ASP A 36 8.26 -2.55 -18.09
C ASP A 36 8.31 -1.52 -16.99
N LEU A 37 9.40 -0.76 -16.92
CA LEU A 37 9.50 0.38 -16.06
C LEU A 37 8.36 1.26 -16.57
N GLN A 38 7.15 1.01 -16.07
CA GLN A 38 6.02 1.88 -16.32
C GLN A 38 6.53 3.20 -15.81
N PHE A 39 6.82 4.08 -16.77
CA PHE A 39 7.28 5.42 -16.48
C PHE A 39 6.34 5.93 -15.40
N TYR A 40 6.89 6.17 -14.23
CA TYR A 40 6.12 6.70 -13.12
C TYR A 40 5.63 8.08 -13.57
N GLU A 41 4.39 8.14 -14.04
CA GLU A 41 3.76 9.41 -14.28
C GLU A 41 3.31 9.98 -12.95
N PRO A 42 3.83 11.15 -12.56
CA PRO A 42 3.41 11.80 -11.33
C PRO A 42 1.92 12.15 -11.44
N ARG A 43 1.15 11.87 -10.41
CA ARG A 43 -0.30 12.03 -10.39
C ARG A 43 -0.76 13.33 -9.77
N ASN A 44 0.14 13.95 -9.03
CA ASN A 44 -0.10 15.22 -8.37
C ASN A 44 1.17 16.08 -8.40
N LYS A 45 1.03 17.35 -7.99
CA LYS A 45 2.13 18.33 -8.04
C LYS A 45 3.28 18.00 -7.08
N LEU A 46 2.98 17.41 -5.93
CA LEU A 46 4.01 16.99 -4.98
C LEU A 46 4.88 15.88 -5.58
N GLU A 47 4.27 14.87 -6.20
CA GLU A 47 4.97 13.78 -6.87
C GLU A 47 5.75 14.27 -8.08
N GLU A 48 5.17 15.20 -8.86
CA GLU A 48 5.84 15.83 -10.01
C GLU A 48 7.13 16.52 -9.59
N LEU A 49 7.10 17.33 -8.53
CA LEU A 49 8.31 17.98 -8.02
C LEU A 49 9.28 16.97 -7.41
N GLU A 50 8.82 15.97 -6.65
CA GLU A 50 9.70 14.94 -6.09
C GLU A 50 10.45 14.14 -7.17
N GLY A 51 9.83 13.92 -8.33
CA GLY A 51 10.39 13.17 -9.45
C GLY A 51 11.38 13.96 -10.31
N MET A 52 11.55 15.27 -10.09
CA MET A 52 12.47 16.08 -10.89
C MET A 52 13.92 15.69 -10.64
N VAL A 53 14.66 15.49 -11.74
CA VAL A 53 16.10 15.21 -11.72
C VAL A 53 16.92 16.44 -12.09
N GLU A 54 18.23 16.42 -11.82
CA GLU A 54 19.18 17.50 -12.16
C GLU A 54 18.79 18.88 -11.60
N THR A 55 18.11 18.89 -10.45
CA THR A 55 17.68 20.12 -9.77
C THR A 55 17.82 19.99 -8.27
N VAL A 56 17.93 21.13 -7.58
CA VAL A 56 17.92 21.16 -6.12
C VAL A 56 16.50 21.42 -5.63
N LEU A 57 15.97 20.45 -4.89
CA LEU A 57 14.68 20.55 -4.24
C LEU A 57 14.86 20.82 -2.74
N ILE A 58 14.15 21.83 -2.23
CA ILE A 58 14.03 22.07 -0.80
C ILE A 58 12.70 21.50 -0.36
N LYS A 59 12.74 20.52 0.55
CA LYS A 59 11.55 19.86 1.10
C LYS A 59 11.42 20.18 2.58
N GLY A 60 10.41 20.98 2.92
CA GLY A 60 9.98 21.25 4.29
C GLY A 60 8.88 20.25 4.70
N ARG A 61 8.92 19.78 5.95
CA ARG A 61 7.87 18.92 6.53
C ARG A 61 7.59 19.34 7.96
N THR A 62 6.31 19.32 8.31
CA THR A 62 5.84 19.50 9.69
C THR A 62 5.03 18.29 10.08
N TYR A 63 5.49 17.57 11.08
CA TYR A 63 4.72 16.49 11.68
C TYR A 63 3.48 17.05 12.37
N VAL A 64 2.30 16.51 12.05
CA VAL A 64 1.02 16.93 12.62
C VAL A 64 0.55 15.94 13.67
N GLY A 65 0.63 14.66 13.40
CA GLY A 65 0.24 13.64 14.34
C GLY A 65 0.24 12.24 13.75
N THR A 66 -0.01 11.28 14.63
CA THR A 66 -0.13 9.86 14.27
C THR A 66 -1.41 9.30 14.84
N LEU A 67 -2.17 8.62 14.00
CA LEU A 67 -3.31 7.82 14.40
C LEU A 67 -2.89 6.36 14.55
N ARG A 68 -3.12 5.78 15.72
CA ARG A 68 -2.97 4.34 15.94
C ARG A 68 -4.25 3.64 15.54
N MET A 69 -4.10 2.57 14.77
CA MET A 69 -5.17 1.68 14.30
C MET A 69 -4.85 0.24 14.67
N GLN A 70 -5.81 -0.65 14.56
CA GLN A 70 -5.60 -2.07 14.87
C GLN A 70 -4.48 -2.70 14.02
N MET A 71 -4.41 -2.35 12.74
CA MET A 71 -3.46 -2.93 11.78
C MET A 71 -2.17 -2.14 11.60
N GLY A 72 -1.98 -1.03 12.32
CA GLY A 72 -0.81 -0.17 12.18
C GLY A 72 -1.06 1.27 12.54
N TRP A 73 -0.38 2.17 11.85
CA TRP A 73 -0.38 3.59 12.15
C TRP A 73 -0.58 4.41 10.87
N ALA A 74 -1.25 5.54 11.00
CA ALA A 74 -1.27 6.56 9.96
C ALA A 74 -0.58 7.82 10.48
N ARG A 75 0.58 8.18 9.90
CA ARG A 75 1.30 9.42 10.19
C ARG A 75 0.87 10.49 9.19
N VAL A 76 0.57 11.67 9.68
CA VAL A 76 0.14 12.83 8.89
C VAL A 76 1.17 13.93 9.00
N GLU A 77 1.65 14.42 7.86
CA GLU A 77 2.65 15.48 7.75
C GLU A 77 2.19 16.55 6.75
N ALA A 78 2.29 17.81 7.12
CA ALA A 78 2.21 18.93 6.18
C ALA A 78 3.55 19.04 5.45
N THR A 79 3.53 19.13 4.13
CA THR A 79 4.74 19.08 3.30
C THR A 79 4.72 20.23 2.28
N GLU A 80 5.87 20.87 2.10
CA GLU A 80 6.15 21.82 1.03
C GLU A 80 7.39 21.37 0.27
N ILE A 81 7.34 21.48 -1.06
CA ILE A 81 8.50 21.24 -1.94
C ILE A 81 8.70 22.47 -2.81
N ARG A 82 9.94 22.95 -2.90
CA ARG A 82 10.36 24.06 -3.76
C ARG A 82 11.48 23.62 -4.67
N ASN A 83 11.36 23.95 -5.93
CA ASN A 83 12.45 23.85 -6.89
C ASN A 83 13.23 25.17 -6.91
N THR A 84 14.52 25.13 -6.58
CA THR A 84 15.34 26.34 -6.48
C THR A 84 15.63 26.99 -7.84
N ARG A 85 15.58 26.20 -8.92
CA ARG A 85 15.88 26.71 -10.28
C ARG A 85 14.67 27.38 -10.94
N SER A 86 13.49 26.76 -10.84
CA SER A 86 12.27 27.26 -11.52
C SER A 86 11.39 28.11 -10.60
N SER A 87 11.72 28.24 -9.32
CA SER A 87 10.87 28.83 -8.28
C SER A 87 9.49 28.19 -8.14
N THR A 88 9.29 27.02 -8.75
CA THR A 88 8.03 26.25 -8.64
C THR A 88 7.91 25.70 -7.22
N ARG A 89 6.70 25.77 -6.69
CA ARG A 89 6.36 25.33 -5.33
C ARG A 89 5.12 24.44 -5.38
N ALA A 90 5.12 23.35 -4.63
CA ALA A 90 3.92 22.57 -4.32
C ALA A 90 3.85 22.36 -2.81
N SER A 91 2.64 22.31 -2.29
CA SER A 91 2.36 22.02 -0.88
C SER A 91 1.18 21.07 -0.78
N GLY A 92 1.14 20.32 0.30
CA GLY A 92 0.06 19.35 0.53
C GLY A 92 0.31 18.51 1.77
N VAL A 93 -0.50 17.47 1.91
CA VAL A 93 -0.44 16.53 3.03
C VAL A 93 0.13 15.22 2.57
N VAL A 94 1.07 14.67 3.32
CA VAL A 94 1.57 13.31 3.12
C VAL A 94 1.01 12.43 4.23
N ILE A 95 0.31 11.38 3.85
CA ILE A 95 -0.16 10.33 4.76
C ILE A 95 0.72 9.12 4.56
N THR A 96 1.38 8.67 5.62
CA THR A 96 2.20 7.47 5.63
C THR A 96 1.49 6.40 6.46
N LEU A 97 1.10 5.31 5.79
CA LEU A 97 0.53 4.13 6.44
C LEU A 97 1.66 3.17 6.78
N ILE A 98 1.75 2.79 8.04
CA ILE A 98 2.81 1.95 8.61
C ILE A 98 2.15 0.70 9.17
N PRO A 99 2.28 -0.47 8.52
CA PRO A 99 1.72 -1.72 9.00
C PRO A 99 2.32 -2.13 10.36
N ASN A 100 1.51 -2.75 11.21
CA ASN A 100 1.96 -3.33 12.47
C ASN A 100 2.56 -4.73 12.20
N ASP A 101 3.72 -4.76 11.54
CA ASP A 101 4.42 -6.00 11.23
C ASP A 101 5.52 -6.23 12.25
N ALA A 102 5.40 -7.32 13.01
CA ALA A 102 6.40 -7.71 14.02
C ALA A 102 7.79 -7.96 13.42
N ASN A 103 7.87 -8.25 12.12
CA ASN A 103 9.13 -8.54 11.43
C ASN A 103 9.70 -7.32 10.68
N ALA A 104 9.04 -6.17 10.73
CA ALA A 104 9.45 -4.93 10.06
C ALA A 104 9.76 -5.10 8.55
N THR A 105 9.10 -6.06 7.90
CA THR A 105 9.32 -6.38 6.48
C THR A 105 8.35 -5.65 5.55
N SER A 106 7.22 -5.17 6.08
CA SER A 106 6.24 -4.44 5.27
C SER A 106 6.67 -3.00 5.07
N PRO A 107 6.74 -2.52 3.82
CA PRO A 107 7.16 -1.16 3.53
C PRO A 107 6.16 -0.13 4.07
N GLU A 108 6.67 1.05 4.42
CA GLU A 108 5.84 2.21 4.66
C GLU A 108 5.19 2.65 3.34
N ILE A 109 3.88 2.90 3.37
CA ILE A 109 3.10 3.26 2.20
C ILE A 109 2.76 4.75 2.30
N ARG A 110 3.20 5.52 1.32
CA ARG A 110 3.00 6.96 1.27
C ARG A 110 1.99 7.35 0.20
N SER A 111 1.11 8.27 0.54
CA SER A 111 0.19 8.93 -0.38
C SER A 111 0.34 10.44 -0.21
N ALA A 112 0.59 11.14 -1.29
CA ALA A 112 0.67 12.58 -1.33
C ALA A 112 -0.67 13.16 -1.79
N ILE A 113 -1.15 14.19 -1.11
CA ILE A 113 -2.42 14.88 -1.34
C ILE A 113 -2.09 16.33 -1.57
N ASP A 114 -2.32 16.84 -2.78
CA ASP A 114 -2.08 18.24 -3.09
C ASP A 114 -2.98 19.17 -2.24
N TYR A 115 -2.50 20.37 -2.00
CA TYR A 115 -3.20 21.35 -1.18
C TYR A 115 -4.67 21.56 -1.59
N GLU A 116 -4.97 21.63 -2.89
CA GLU A 116 -6.32 21.79 -3.40
C GLU A 116 -7.24 20.58 -3.22
N GLU A 117 -6.68 19.40 -2.94
CA GLU A 117 -7.45 18.18 -2.71
C GLU A 117 -7.85 18.00 -1.23
N ILE A 118 -7.23 18.77 -0.30
CA ILE A 118 -7.44 18.59 1.14
C ILE A 118 -8.88 18.90 1.53
N ASP A 119 -9.41 20.06 1.12
CA ASP A 119 -10.78 20.46 1.47
C ASP A 119 -11.85 19.50 0.89
N PRO A 120 -11.76 19.05 -0.38
CA PRO A 120 -12.65 18.01 -0.90
C PRO A 120 -12.57 16.69 -0.11
N LEU A 121 -11.36 16.25 0.26
CA LEU A 121 -11.18 15.03 1.06
C LEU A 121 -11.81 15.17 2.45
N VAL A 122 -11.57 16.28 3.14
CA VAL A 122 -12.13 16.53 4.48
C VAL A 122 -13.68 16.55 4.41
N LYS A 123 -14.25 17.19 3.39
CA LYS A 123 -15.72 17.19 3.16
C LYS A 123 -16.26 15.79 2.88
N ALA A 124 -15.55 15.00 2.08
CA ALA A 124 -15.95 13.62 1.81
C ALA A 124 -15.93 12.77 3.10
N MET A 125 -14.89 12.91 3.92
CA MET A 125 -14.82 12.23 5.22
C MET A 125 -15.95 12.67 6.17
N ASP A 126 -16.31 13.97 6.19
CA ASP A 126 -17.46 14.47 6.96
C ASP A 126 -18.80 13.85 6.49
N MET A 127 -18.97 13.67 5.18
CA MET A 127 -20.15 12.97 4.63
C MET A 127 -20.18 11.50 5.05
N MET A 128 -19.02 10.83 5.01
CA MET A 128 -18.89 9.43 5.39
C MET A 128 -19.23 9.20 6.85
N VAL A 129 -18.72 10.05 7.76
CA VAL A 129 -19.02 9.95 9.20
C VAL A 129 -20.51 10.13 9.51
N LYS A 130 -21.20 10.93 8.70
CA LYS A 130 -22.65 11.22 8.86
C LYS A 130 -23.55 10.28 8.06
N ALA A 131 -22.97 9.36 7.29
CA ALA A 131 -23.75 8.49 6.42
C ALA A 131 -24.62 7.52 7.23
N ASP A 132 -25.89 7.54 6.94
CA ASP A 132 -26.92 6.67 7.52
C ASP A 132 -27.81 6.06 6.41
N ASP A 133 -28.91 5.47 6.80
CA ASP A 133 -29.85 4.80 5.90
C ASP A 133 -30.59 5.75 4.95
N SER A 134 -30.44 7.05 5.12
CA SER A 134 -31.05 8.05 4.22
C SER A 134 -30.23 8.26 2.94
N VAL A 135 -28.97 7.82 2.88
CA VAL A 135 -28.06 7.98 1.74
C VAL A 135 -28.62 7.29 0.50
N THR A 136 -29.28 6.16 0.67
CA THR A 136 -29.93 5.41 -0.42
C THR A 136 -31.09 4.58 0.11
N LYS A 137 -32.03 4.26 -0.78
CA LYS A 137 -33.14 3.35 -0.47
C LYS A 137 -32.76 1.86 -0.54
N LEU A 138 -31.50 1.55 -0.92
CA LEU A 138 -31.00 0.20 -1.02
C LEU A 138 -30.53 -0.31 0.36
N THR A 139 -30.55 -1.62 0.54
CA THR A 139 -30.21 -2.26 1.82
C THR A 139 -28.75 -2.21 2.19
N HIS A 140 -27.88 -1.94 1.24
CA HIS A 140 -26.45 -1.75 1.45
C HIS A 140 -25.91 -0.66 0.53
N PHE A 141 -24.83 -0.01 0.94
CA PHE A 141 -24.20 1.03 0.15
C PHE A 141 -22.69 1.09 0.41
N GLU A 142 -21.99 1.70 -0.53
CA GLU A 142 -20.58 2.06 -0.45
C GLU A 142 -20.44 3.55 -0.75
N ILE A 143 -19.69 4.26 0.10
CA ILE A 143 -19.24 5.63 -0.14
C ILE A 143 -17.73 5.59 -0.22
N ARG A 144 -17.18 6.06 -1.33
CA ARG A 144 -15.74 6.07 -1.58
C ARG A 144 -15.28 7.43 -2.04
N TYR A 145 -14.13 7.86 -1.54
CA TYR A 145 -13.42 9.03 -2.05
C TYR A 145 -11.95 8.68 -2.25
N ARG A 146 -11.42 9.02 -3.42
CA ARG A 146 -10.03 8.76 -3.79
C ARG A 146 -9.39 10.04 -4.29
N THR A 147 -8.20 10.36 -3.77
CA THR A 147 -7.36 11.47 -4.23
C THR A 147 -6.54 11.07 -5.45
N ARG A 148 -5.96 12.04 -6.14
CA ARG A 148 -5.04 11.79 -7.26
C ARG A 148 -3.79 11.01 -6.85
N GLY A 149 -3.28 11.26 -5.64
CA GLY A 149 -2.14 10.54 -5.07
C GLY A 149 -2.49 9.20 -4.41
N ASP A 150 -3.60 8.56 -4.85
CA ASP A 150 -4.04 7.21 -4.46
C ASP A 150 -4.30 7.01 -2.96
N PHE A 151 -4.56 8.06 -2.21
CA PHE A 151 -5.19 7.90 -0.91
C PHE A 151 -6.68 7.70 -1.10
N GLU A 152 -7.22 6.61 -0.57
CA GLU A 152 -8.64 6.28 -0.64
C GLU A 152 -9.22 6.12 0.76
N THR A 153 -10.41 6.66 0.98
CA THR A 153 -11.22 6.40 2.16
C THR A 153 -12.56 5.84 1.73
N MET A 154 -13.07 4.86 2.45
CA MET A 154 -14.27 4.13 2.08
C MET A 154 -15.09 3.73 3.31
N ILE A 155 -16.41 3.86 3.18
CA ILE A 155 -17.38 3.27 4.11
C ILE A 155 -18.26 2.31 3.33
N VAL A 156 -18.45 1.11 3.87
CA VAL A 156 -19.37 0.11 3.34
C VAL A 156 -20.37 -0.25 4.42
N LYS A 157 -21.67 -0.08 4.14
CA LYS A 157 -22.72 -0.67 4.94
C LYS A 157 -23.11 -2.01 4.34
N GLN A 158 -22.96 -3.08 5.10
CA GLN A 158 -23.29 -4.43 4.71
C GLN A 158 -24.79 -4.72 4.87
N ILE A 159 -25.27 -5.78 4.21
CA ILE A 159 -26.65 -6.29 4.35
C ILE A 159 -26.96 -6.63 5.82
N SER A 160 -25.96 -7.10 6.58
CA SER A 160 -26.09 -7.36 8.02
C SER A 160 -26.33 -6.13 8.88
N GLY A 161 -26.25 -4.92 8.29
CA GLY A 161 -26.31 -3.64 9.01
C GLY A 161 -24.96 -3.18 9.58
N SER A 162 -23.90 -4.02 9.51
CA SER A 162 -22.57 -3.62 9.99
C SER A 162 -21.94 -2.60 9.05
N VAL A 163 -21.21 -1.66 9.62
CA VAL A 163 -20.48 -0.62 8.90
C VAL A 163 -18.98 -0.91 8.96
N ILE A 164 -18.36 -1.00 7.80
CA ILE A 164 -16.91 -1.15 7.64
C ILE A 164 -16.35 0.17 7.16
N VAL A 165 -15.36 0.69 7.88
CA VAL A 165 -14.59 1.86 7.48
C VAL A 165 -13.20 1.41 7.10
N SER A 166 -12.66 1.91 6.00
CA SER A 166 -11.29 1.62 5.59
C SER A 166 -10.61 2.81 4.94
N ILE A 167 -9.29 2.84 5.06
CA ILE A 167 -8.41 3.68 4.25
C ILE A 167 -7.44 2.80 3.49
N GLU A 168 -7.02 3.27 2.36
CA GLU A 168 -6.06 2.58 1.48
C GLU A 168 -5.10 3.58 0.88
N GLY A 169 -3.85 3.20 0.76
CA GLY A 169 -2.81 4.03 0.16
C GLY A 169 -1.84 3.19 -0.66
N GLY A 170 -0.96 3.88 -1.38
CA GLY A 170 0.11 3.28 -2.16
C GLY A 170 -0.23 3.11 -3.64
N PHE A 171 0.83 3.18 -4.43
CA PHE A 171 0.73 3.07 -5.89
C PHE A 171 0.97 1.65 -6.41
N PHE A 172 2.13 1.07 -6.06
CA PHE A 172 2.50 -0.28 -6.52
C PHE A 172 1.92 -1.37 -5.63
N GLU A 173 1.94 -1.13 -4.33
CA GLU A 173 1.39 -2.02 -3.32
C GLU A 173 0.35 -1.25 -2.52
N ARG A 174 -0.91 -1.52 -2.83
CA ARG A 174 -2.01 -0.92 -2.11
C ARG A 174 -2.25 -1.70 -0.83
N THR A 175 -2.22 -1.01 0.28
CA THR A 175 -2.51 -1.62 1.58
C THR A 175 -3.73 -0.96 2.19
N ARG A 176 -4.66 -1.80 2.64
CA ARG A 176 -5.91 -1.40 3.27
C ARG A 176 -5.84 -1.55 4.78
N PHE A 177 -6.25 -0.52 5.47
CA PHE A 177 -6.40 -0.50 6.93
C PHE A 177 -7.86 -0.30 7.29
N PHE A 178 -8.32 -1.06 8.29
CA PHE A 178 -9.67 -0.91 8.81
C PHE A 178 -9.66 0.02 10.02
N LEU A 179 -10.68 0.87 10.10
CA LEU A 179 -10.84 1.87 11.14
C LEU A 179 -12.21 1.75 11.79
N THR A 180 -12.32 2.28 12.99
CA THR A 180 -13.60 2.65 13.57
C THR A 180 -14.05 4.02 13.04
N PRO A 181 -15.34 4.37 13.12
CA PRO A 181 -15.83 5.72 12.80
C PRO A 181 -15.12 6.83 13.58
N ASP A 182 -14.76 6.57 14.85
CA ASP A 182 -14.02 7.51 15.68
C ASP A 182 -12.58 7.72 15.18
N GLU A 183 -11.94 6.65 14.71
CA GLU A 183 -10.60 6.73 14.10
C GLU A 183 -10.64 7.50 12.78
N LEU A 184 -11.68 7.33 11.96
CA LEU A 184 -11.88 8.13 10.76
C LEU A 184 -12.04 9.62 11.10
N THR A 185 -12.81 9.93 12.14
CA THR A 185 -12.98 11.31 12.63
C THR A 185 -11.66 11.92 13.10
N LYS A 186 -10.83 11.14 13.81
CA LYS A 186 -9.50 11.58 14.26
C LYS A 186 -8.56 11.81 13.07
N LEU A 187 -8.56 10.91 12.07
CA LEU A 187 -7.76 11.08 10.86
C LEU A 187 -8.17 12.33 10.09
N ARG A 188 -9.47 12.52 9.90
CA ARG A 188 -10.03 13.73 9.30
C ARG A 188 -9.54 15.00 10.01
N TRP A 189 -9.55 15.00 11.35
CA TRP A 189 -9.07 16.11 12.15
C TRP A 189 -7.57 16.38 11.93
N LEU A 190 -6.72 15.35 11.91
CA LEU A 190 -5.29 15.47 11.61
C LEU A 190 -5.03 16.06 10.22
N ILE A 191 -5.81 15.65 9.22
CA ILE A 191 -5.70 16.20 7.86
C ILE A 191 -6.09 17.70 7.85
N ALA A 192 -7.14 18.09 8.57
CA ALA A 192 -7.54 19.49 8.69
C ALA A 192 -6.47 20.33 9.41
N GLN A 193 -5.85 19.81 10.48
CA GLN A 193 -4.73 20.46 11.16
C GLN A 193 -3.51 20.63 10.23
N ALA A 194 -3.21 19.63 9.39
CA ALA A 194 -2.16 19.74 8.39
C ALA A 194 -2.46 20.87 7.39
N ARG A 195 -3.72 21.04 7.01
CA ARG A 195 -4.18 22.13 6.15
C ARG A 195 -3.92 23.50 6.79
N GLU A 196 -4.26 23.66 8.08
CA GLU A 196 -4.01 24.89 8.83
C GLU A 196 -2.51 25.23 8.86
N LYS A 197 -1.62 24.22 9.08
CA LYS A 197 -0.17 24.43 9.04
C LYS A 197 0.32 24.91 7.67
N LEU A 198 -0.28 24.43 6.59
CA LEU A 198 0.05 24.90 5.24
C LEU A 198 -0.45 26.32 4.98
N ASP A 199 -1.54 26.74 5.60
CA ASP A 199 -2.05 28.10 5.48
C ASP A 199 -1.17 29.15 6.19
N GLU A 200 -0.51 28.74 7.28
CA GLU A 200 0.44 29.61 8.02
C GLU A 200 1.68 29.98 7.17
N ILE A 201 2.02 29.23 6.12
CA ILE A 201 3.22 29.41 5.29
C ILE A 201 2.93 29.96 3.89
N LYS A 202 1.68 30.24 3.56
CA LYS A 202 1.27 30.86 2.29
C LYS A 202 1.49 32.36 2.30
#